data_edfe1759c75b9602c9217ccfcd3b498a
#
_entry.id   edfe1759c75b9602c9217ccfcd3b498a
#
_cell.length_a   1.000
_cell.length_b   1.000
_cell.length_c   1.000
_cell.angle_alpha   90.00
_cell.angle_beta   90.00
_cell.angle_gamma   90.00
#
_symmetry.space_group_name_H-M   'P 1'
#
loop_
_entity.id
_entity.type
_entity.pdbx_description
1 polymer ?
#
loop_
_entity_poly.entity_id
_entity_poly.type
_entity_poly.pdbx_seq_one_letter_code
_entity_poly.pdbx_strand_id
1 'polypeptide(L)'
;VSRYTPDSRDRVRDAVDMVRLVESRVELRRAGVNSYFGCCPFHDERTASFHIRPDEKHYHCFGCSESGDPFDFVMATEGLDFKGALESLAQRFGVTLETVDEDPEAAARRARRERLYSLLTRTATFYERMLWESREGEPARAYLVDERALDPDVLRRFRVGWAPEGWDRVLLGSRGAGFTDDEMLAAGLIQVSRKDTSRLFDRFRAQITFPTADARGRVIGFGARKLPGDSREWLGKYVNSPEGGERGVYSKRSVLYGINEARGPAAKQGAMVLAEGYTDVIALHQAGVANAVGIMGTSLTKEQVSELARLVKTLEFCLDADTAGQEAMARAAQLCAETGLALRVVALPAGADPGELIRSAGGDALRDRVTTSVPYVVFAVERILGRSDLSSAEGKDRAITELAPALAGVPESVLLDELRRRIAGALGIADTRLATLLESAGSGGGHVGPPPSRNGFEAAVPTRSAAAPEPAAAGRGGAGFGAKTEREYLAMCLAAGEAGRSELARIDPEALLTSAVLRRAVRRLAGQMEISPGVVAVTPDAPVTGSEVSEEQISLAIDDLESRAARAGRTVSAEELEHARLLLELARVERQLHTAQVTREGIGDLAWQRQTVREALRHVTARLEQPL
;
A
#
# COMPACT_ATOMS: atom_id res chain seq x y z
N VAL A 1 -3.98 24.47 7.45
CA VAL A 1 -2.73 24.87 6.77
C VAL A 1 -2.52 26.32 7.14
N SER A 2 -1.53 26.60 8.01
CA SER A 2 -1.20 27.98 8.38
C SER A 2 -0.92 28.78 7.10
N ARG A 3 -1.71 29.80 6.84
CA ARG A 3 -1.43 30.77 5.78
C ARG A 3 -0.52 31.84 6.38
N TYR A 4 0.67 31.99 5.82
CA TYR A 4 1.50 33.15 6.11
C TYR A 4 0.90 34.41 5.47
N THR A 5 1.10 35.52 6.11
CA THR A 5 0.65 36.82 5.53
C THR A 5 1.35 37.05 4.19
N PRO A 6 0.70 37.68 3.20
CA PRO A 6 1.37 38.10 1.97
C PRO A 6 2.63 38.94 2.25
N ASP A 7 2.60 39.77 3.28
CA ASP A 7 3.73 40.57 3.75
C ASP A 7 4.93 39.70 4.17
N SER A 8 4.69 38.56 4.86
CA SER A 8 5.75 37.62 5.22
C SER A 8 6.46 37.03 4.00
N ARG A 9 5.74 36.72 2.91
CA ARG A 9 6.30 36.26 1.65
C ARG A 9 7.21 37.34 1.03
N ASP A 10 6.70 38.55 0.97
CA ASP A 10 7.43 39.68 0.34
C ASP A 10 8.69 40.02 1.17
N ARG A 11 8.59 40.04 2.49
CA ARG A 11 9.75 40.24 3.40
C ARG A 11 10.81 39.16 3.22
N VAL A 12 10.42 37.89 3.07
CA VAL A 12 11.38 36.80 2.80
C VAL A 12 12.04 36.98 1.44
N ARG A 13 11.25 37.28 0.41
CA ARG A 13 11.78 37.53 -0.94
C ARG A 13 12.80 38.69 -0.94
N ASP A 14 12.50 39.78 -0.27
CA ASP A 14 13.38 40.93 -0.18
C ASP A 14 14.65 40.64 0.61
N ALA A 15 14.56 39.88 1.68
CA ALA A 15 15.69 39.51 2.52
C ALA A 15 16.65 38.50 1.87
N VAL A 16 16.20 37.74 0.88
CA VAL A 16 17.04 36.74 0.22
C VAL A 16 18.17 37.40 -0.56
N ASP A 17 19.40 37.08 -0.22
CA ASP A 17 20.57 37.30 -1.09
C ASP A 17 20.61 36.20 -2.15
N MET A 18 20.23 36.56 -3.38
CA MET A 18 20.14 35.62 -4.49
C MET A 18 21.51 35.01 -4.89
N VAL A 19 22.58 35.79 -4.77
CA VAL A 19 23.93 35.30 -5.06
C VAL A 19 24.32 34.24 -4.03
N ARG A 20 24.23 34.57 -2.75
CA ARG A 20 24.51 33.64 -1.65
C ARG A 20 23.64 32.39 -1.68
N LEU A 21 22.38 32.53 -2.06
CA LEU A 21 21.47 31.38 -2.20
C LEU A 21 21.96 30.41 -3.27
N VAL A 22 22.29 30.93 -4.45
CA VAL A 22 22.66 30.12 -5.60
C VAL A 22 24.11 29.60 -5.48
N GLU A 23 25.04 30.36 -4.91
CA GLU A 23 26.43 29.92 -4.66
C GLU A 23 26.51 28.68 -3.77
N SER A 24 25.46 28.40 -2.97
CA SER A 24 25.41 27.17 -2.21
C SER A 24 25.34 25.91 -3.09
N ARG A 25 25.03 26.05 -4.39
CA ARG A 25 24.84 24.95 -5.35
C ARG A 25 25.60 25.10 -6.66
N VAL A 26 25.94 26.33 -7.04
CA VAL A 26 26.52 26.67 -8.35
C VAL A 26 27.67 27.63 -8.16
N GLU A 27 28.79 27.34 -8.79
CA GLU A 27 29.93 28.28 -8.84
C GLU A 27 29.58 29.44 -9.78
N LEU A 28 29.46 30.66 -9.24
CA LEU A 28 29.05 31.85 -9.95
C LEU A 28 30.25 32.71 -10.39
N ARG A 29 30.17 33.25 -11.60
CA ARG A 29 31.10 34.24 -12.15
C ARG A 29 30.40 35.54 -12.44
N ARG A 30 30.96 36.64 -11.97
CA ARG A 30 30.41 37.98 -12.21
C ARG A 30 30.61 38.37 -13.67
N ALA A 31 29.55 38.77 -14.35
CA ALA A 31 29.57 39.21 -15.75
C ALA A 31 29.22 40.70 -15.93
N GLY A 32 28.84 41.41 -14.86
CA GLY A 32 28.47 42.82 -14.87
C GLY A 32 28.19 43.35 -13.49
N VAL A 33 27.64 44.55 -13.38
CA VAL A 33 27.34 45.20 -12.08
C VAL A 33 26.35 44.35 -11.27
N ASN A 34 25.28 43.86 -11.90
CA ASN A 34 24.19 43.07 -11.28
C ASN A 34 23.90 41.79 -12.10
N SER A 35 24.94 41.13 -12.57
CA SER A 35 24.80 40.00 -13.46
C SER A 35 25.82 38.92 -13.12
N TYR A 36 25.35 37.69 -12.90
CA TYR A 36 26.20 36.55 -12.61
C TYR A 36 25.81 35.37 -13.49
N PHE A 37 26.80 34.56 -13.88
CA PHE A 37 26.62 33.34 -14.67
C PHE A 37 27.26 32.15 -14.00
N GLY A 38 26.67 30.96 -14.18
CA GLY A 38 27.21 29.68 -13.75
C GLY A 38 26.68 28.54 -14.60
N CYS A 39 27.12 27.33 -14.33
CA CYS A 39 26.51 26.13 -14.90
C CYS A 39 25.14 25.86 -14.24
N CYS A 40 24.16 25.45 -15.02
CA CYS A 40 22.81 25.24 -14.53
C CYS A 40 22.72 24.07 -13.54
N PRO A 41 22.04 24.20 -12.40
CA PRO A 41 21.83 23.11 -11.48
C PRO A 41 20.70 22.16 -11.89
N PHE A 42 19.95 22.50 -12.95
CA PHE A 42 18.75 21.78 -13.38
C PHE A 42 18.97 20.87 -14.59
N HIS A 43 20.08 21.06 -15.34
CA HIS A 43 20.49 20.17 -16.44
C HIS A 43 22.01 20.09 -16.53
N ASP A 44 22.51 19.01 -17.13
CA ASP A 44 23.95 18.82 -17.31
C ASP A 44 24.48 19.67 -18.45
N GLU A 45 25.44 20.56 -18.15
CA GLU A 45 26.13 21.40 -19.13
C GLU A 45 27.60 21.65 -18.76
N ARG A 46 28.38 21.98 -19.75
CA ARG A 46 29.81 22.35 -19.57
C ARG A 46 30.07 23.85 -19.79
N THR A 47 29.09 24.55 -20.36
CA THR A 47 29.19 25.99 -20.67
C THR A 47 28.15 26.71 -19.83
N ALA A 48 28.57 27.74 -19.11
CA ALA A 48 27.69 28.50 -18.22
C ALA A 48 26.55 29.16 -19.00
N SER A 49 25.32 28.70 -18.75
CA SER A 49 24.09 29.24 -19.34
C SER A 49 23.07 29.73 -18.30
N PHE A 50 23.36 29.52 -17.02
CA PHE A 50 22.52 29.93 -15.91
C PHE A 50 22.85 31.37 -15.48
N HIS A 51 21.89 32.26 -15.63
CA HIS A 51 22.05 33.69 -15.38
C HIS A 51 21.22 34.12 -14.16
N ILE A 52 21.81 34.98 -13.31
CA ILE A 52 21.16 35.54 -12.13
C ILE A 52 21.18 37.07 -12.19
N ARG A 53 20.05 37.68 -11.87
CA ARG A 53 19.86 39.11 -11.62
C ARG A 53 19.48 39.34 -10.15
N PRO A 54 20.43 39.64 -9.28
CA PRO A 54 20.19 39.72 -7.83
C PRO A 54 19.15 40.78 -7.44
N ASP A 55 19.16 41.91 -8.11
CA ASP A 55 18.22 43.04 -7.81
C ASP A 55 16.77 42.69 -8.18
N GLU A 56 16.59 41.90 -9.26
CA GLU A 56 15.28 41.43 -9.70
C GLU A 56 14.85 40.17 -8.93
N LYS A 57 15.74 39.60 -8.09
CA LYS A 57 15.51 38.34 -7.40
C LYS A 57 15.11 37.22 -8.39
N HIS A 58 15.76 37.19 -9.54
CA HIS A 58 15.36 36.31 -10.65
C HIS A 58 16.56 35.56 -11.23
N TYR A 59 16.31 34.31 -11.64
CA TYR A 59 17.24 33.51 -12.44
C TYR A 59 16.60 33.07 -13.75
N HIS A 60 17.44 32.85 -14.75
CA HIS A 60 17.03 32.27 -16.03
C HIS A 60 18.19 31.44 -16.63
N CYS A 61 17.87 30.24 -17.06
CA CYS A 61 18.81 29.38 -17.80
C CYS A 61 18.54 29.48 -19.32
N PHE A 62 19.52 29.91 -20.08
CA PHE A 62 19.41 29.97 -21.55
C PHE A 62 19.58 28.59 -22.21
N GLY A 63 20.02 27.54 -21.48
CA GLY A 63 20.15 26.19 -21.98
C GLY A 63 18.85 25.38 -21.91
N CYS A 64 18.21 25.30 -20.75
CA CYS A 64 16.97 24.56 -20.54
C CYS A 64 15.72 25.42 -20.39
N SER A 65 15.83 26.76 -20.48
CA SER A 65 14.76 27.74 -20.33
C SER A 65 14.10 27.76 -18.91
N GLU A 66 14.69 27.08 -17.93
CA GLU A 66 14.23 27.14 -16.55
C GLU A 66 14.43 28.54 -15.98
N SER A 67 13.42 29.11 -15.32
CA SER A 67 13.46 30.45 -14.77
C SER A 67 12.56 30.60 -13.57
N GLY A 68 12.87 31.51 -12.65
CA GLY A 68 12.04 31.74 -11.49
C GLY A 68 12.63 32.68 -10.45
N ASP A 69 11.94 32.76 -9.33
CA ASP A 69 12.32 33.55 -8.16
C ASP A 69 13.10 32.69 -7.11
N PRO A 70 13.51 33.22 -5.94
CA PRO A 70 14.18 32.45 -4.91
C PRO A 70 13.37 31.24 -4.40
N PHE A 71 12.03 31.35 -4.38
CA PHE A 71 11.19 30.25 -3.96
C PHE A 71 11.21 29.11 -4.99
N ASP A 72 11.09 29.46 -6.28
CA ASP A 72 11.18 28.49 -7.37
C ASP A 72 12.53 27.77 -7.37
N PHE A 73 13.62 28.51 -7.13
CA PHE A 73 14.96 27.92 -7.02
C PHE A 73 15.03 26.87 -5.90
N VAL A 74 14.53 27.20 -4.71
CA VAL A 74 14.55 26.26 -3.56
C VAL A 74 13.57 25.09 -3.78
N MET A 75 12.40 25.34 -4.35
CA MET A 75 11.46 24.29 -4.70
C MET A 75 12.07 23.29 -5.67
N ALA A 76 12.73 23.77 -6.72
CA ALA A 76 13.33 22.92 -7.73
C ALA A 76 14.60 22.19 -7.25
N THR A 77 15.47 22.86 -6.47
CA THR A 77 16.74 22.27 -6.01
C THR A 77 16.60 21.38 -4.77
N GLU A 78 15.61 21.61 -3.93
CA GLU A 78 15.40 20.90 -2.66
C GLU A 78 14.13 20.04 -2.68
N GLY A 79 13.36 20.11 -3.76
CA GLY A 79 12.12 19.34 -3.91
C GLY A 79 11.05 19.72 -2.88
N LEU A 80 11.01 20.96 -2.40
CA LEU A 80 10.06 21.47 -1.43
C LEU A 80 8.81 22.01 -2.12
N ASP A 81 7.68 22.02 -1.42
CA ASP A 81 6.52 22.82 -1.80
C ASP A 81 6.77 24.30 -1.49
N PHE A 82 5.92 25.17 -1.99
CA PHE A 82 6.06 26.63 -1.77
C PHE A 82 6.15 26.98 -0.28
N LYS A 83 5.38 26.32 0.58
CA LYS A 83 5.41 26.55 2.02
C LYS A 83 6.76 26.14 2.62
N GLY A 84 7.28 24.98 2.22
CA GLY A 84 8.59 24.51 2.64
C GLY A 84 9.72 25.42 2.17
N ALA A 85 9.65 25.93 0.94
CA ALA A 85 10.61 26.89 0.41
C ALA A 85 10.57 28.22 1.18
N LEU A 86 9.37 28.74 1.48
CA LEU A 86 9.19 29.96 2.28
C LEU A 86 9.78 29.80 3.69
N GLU A 87 9.48 28.69 4.38
CA GLU A 87 10.00 28.41 5.71
C GLU A 87 11.54 28.24 5.70
N SER A 88 12.07 27.54 4.71
CA SER A 88 13.52 27.34 4.53
C SER A 88 14.25 28.67 4.31
N LEU A 89 13.75 29.50 3.40
CA LEU A 89 14.33 30.82 3.12
C LEU A 89 14.21 31.76 4.31
N ALA A 90 13.06 31.78 4.99
CA ALA A 90 12.88 32.57 6.19
C ALA A 90 13.90 32.21 7.28
N GLN A 91 14.14 30.94 7.50
CA GLN A 91 15.14 30.45 8.45
C GLN A 91 16.57 30.83 8.05
N ARG A 92 16.92 30.68 6.75
CA ARG A 92 18.27 30.98 6.23
C ARG A 92 18.62 32.46 6.28
N PHE A 93 17.62 33.31 6.04
CA PHE A 93 17.81 34.77 5.95
C PHE A 93 17.27 35.52 7.18
N GLY A 94 16.91 34.81 8.25
CA GLY A 94 16.55 35.40 9.55
C GLY A 94 15.25 36.19 9.55
N VAL A 95 14.29 35.83 8.69
CA VAL A 95 12.98 36.51 8.61
C VAL A 95 11.96 35.77 9.48
N THR A 96 11.31 36.52 10.38
CA THR A 96 10.19 35.99 11.16
C THR A 96 8.92 35.97 10.30
N LEU A 97 8.35 34.78 10.11
CA LEU A 97 7.10 34.61 9.39
C LEU A 97 5.90 34.93 10.28
N GLU A 98 5.06 35.83 9.83
CA GLU A 98 3.79 36.18 10.48
C GLU A 98 2.68 35.31 9.88
N THR A 99 1.93 34.63 10.74
CA THR A 99 0.75 33.88 10.33
C THR A 99 -0.48 34.78 10.38
N VAL A 100 -1.40 34.62 9.44
CA VAL A 100 -2.77 35.12 9.59
C VAL A 100 -3.31 34.48 10.87
N ASP A 101 -4.04 35.21 11.70
CA ASP A 101 -4.58 34.78 12.99
C ASP A 101 -4.99 33.32 12.93
N GLU A 102 -4.17 32.50 13.59
CA GLU A 102 -4.36 31.05 13.57
C GLU A 102 -5.46 30.73 14.59
N ASP A 103 -6.48 30.03 14.14
CA ASP A 103 -7.45 29.43 15.04
C ASP A 103 -6.70 28.76 16.23
N PRO A 104 -7.02 29.13 17.48
CA PRO A 104 -6.33 28.58 18.66
C PRO A 104 -6.26 27.03 18.68
N GLU A 105 -7.29 26.36 18.12
CA GLU A 105 -7.28 24.91 17.99
C GLU A 105 -6.26 24.44 16.94
N ALA A 106 -6.08 25.15 15.83
CA ALA A 106 -5.08 24.84 14.81
C ALA A 106 -3.67 25.00 15.37
N ALA A 107 -3.42 26.06 16.16
CA ALA A 107 -2.16 26.30 16.86
C ALA A 107 -1.87 25.18 17.86
N ALA A 108 -2.86 24.78 18.66
CA ALA A 108 -2.73 23.67 19.63
C ALA A 108 -2.44 22.32 18.91
N ARG A 109 -3.13 22.04 17.81
CA ARG A 109 -2.86 20.83 16.98
C ARG A 109 -1.43 20.83 16.44
N ARG A 110 -0.93 21.97 15.96
CA ARG A 110 0.45 22.11 15.47
C ARG A 110 1.45 21.88 16.59
N ALA A 111 1.30 22.56 17.73
CA ALA A 111 2.17 22.42 18.90
C ALA A 111 2.22 20.96 19.36
N ARG A 112 1.08 20.27 19.42
CA ARG A 112 1.01 18.85 19.75
C ARG A 112 1.81 17.99 18.75
N ARG A 113 1.66 18.22 17.45
CA ARG A 113 2.41 17.47 16.42
C ARG A 113 3.92 17.67 16.55
N GLU A 114 4.39 18.88 16.81
CA GLU A 114 5.81 19.15 17.02
C GLU A 114 6.34 18.41 18.26
N ARG A 115 5.56 18.32 19.33
CA ARG A 115 5.92 17.51 20.51
C ARG A 115 6.02 16.02 20.15
N LEU A 116 5.09 15.48 19.35
CA LEU A 116 5.16 14.09 18.88
C LEU A 116 6.40 13.84 18.01
N TYR A 117 6.77 14.74 17.11
CA TYR A 117 8.01 14.62 16.32
C TYR A 117 9.26 14.65 17.21
N SER A 118 9.29 15.52 18.20
CA SER A 118 10.38 15.58 19.17
C SER A 118 10.51 14.27 19.95
N LEU A 119 9.41 13.73 20.45
CA LEU A 119 9.34 12.46 21.16
C LEU A 119 9.85 11.29 20.30
N LEU A 120 9.34 11.17 19.06
CA LEU A 120 9.72 10.12 18.11
C LEU A 120 11.21 10.21 17.71
N THR A 121 11.71 11.43 17.47
CA THR A 121 13.12 11.67 17.15
C THR A 121 14.03 11.28 18.31
N ARG A 122 13.66 11.63 19.54
CA ARG A 122 14.37 11.24 20.75
C ARG A 122 14.40 9.72 20.95
N THR A 123 13.26 9.07 20.69
CA THR A 123 13.16 7.61 20.77
C THR A 123 14.01 6.93 19.71
N ALA A 124 14.05 7.47 18.47
CA ALA A 124 14.92 6.98 17.39
C ALA A 124 16.39 7.05 17.82
N THR A 125 16.85 8.18 18.36
CA THR A 125 18.22 8.35 18.89
C THR A 125 18.51 7.36 20.02
N PHE A 126 17.54 7.12 20.91
CA PHE A 126 17.70 6.13 21.98
C PHE A 126 17.88 4.72 21.41
N TYR A 127 17.03 4.28 20.48
CA TYR A 127 17.14 2.95 19.87
C TYR A 127 18.44 2.80 19.03
N GLU A 128 18.85 3.85 18.33
CA GLU A 128 20.11 3.87 17.59
C GLU A 128 21.31 3.66 18.52
N ARG A 129 21.38 4.38 19.65
CA ARG A 129 22.40 4.18 20.67
C ARG A 129 22.35 2.78 21.27
N MET A 130 21.15 2.24 21.53
CA MET A 130 20.99 0.87 22.01
C MET A 130 21.55 -0.15 21.02
N LEU A 131 21.37 0.03 19.72
CA LEU A 131 21.96 -0.86 18.72
C LEU A 131 23.49 -0.80 18.72
N TRP A 132 24.07 0.41 18.75
CA TRP A 132 25.50 0.57 18.49
C TRP A 132 26.37 0.53 19.75
N GLU A 133 25.86 0.96 20.90
CA GLU A 133 26.65 1.15 22.12
C GLU A 133 26.34 0.10 23.22
N SER A 134 25.21 -0.62 23.14
CA SER A 134 24.84 -1.57 24.18
C SER A 134 25.22 -3.02 23.84
N ARG A 135 25.40 -3.84 24.89
CA ARG A 135 25.53 -5.30 24.74
C ARG A 135 24.23 -5.96 24.28
N GLU A 136 23.06 -5.42 24.67
CA GLU A 136 21.77 -5.92 24.23
C GLU A 136 21.58 -5.83 22.71
N GLY A 137 22.25 -4.85 22.05
CA GLY A 137 22.20 -4.65 20.61
C GLY A 137 23.16 -5.56 19.80
N GLU A 138 24.09 -6.27 20.46
CA GLU A 138 25.10 -7.07 19.78
C GLU A 138 24.52 -8.17 18.86
N PRO A 139 23.52 -8.97 19.26
CA PRO A 139 22.91 -9.95 18.37
C PRO A 139 22.22 -9.31 17.16
N ALA A 140 21.63 -8.12 17.33
CA ALA A 140 20.99 -7.39 16.24
C ALA A 140 22.03 -6.82 15.26
N ARG A 141 23.18 -6.32 15.75
CA ARG A 141 24.30 -5.90 14.89
C ARG A 141 24.84 -7.07 14.08
N ALA A 142 25.14 -8.20 14.73
CA ALA A 142 25.62 -9.40 14.07
C ALA A 142 24.65 -9.83 12.96
N TYR A 143 23.35 -9.89 13.26
CA TYR A 143 22.34 -10.21 12.26
C TYR A 143 22.35 -9.25 11.07
N LEU A 144 22.39 -7.93 11.32
CA LEU A 144 22.33 -6.93 10.24
C LEU A 144 23.62 -6.90 9.41
N VAL A 145 24.78 -6.94 10.06
CA VAL A 145 26.08 -6.77 9.41
C VAL A 145 26.60 -8.10 8.85
N ASP A 146 26.62 -9.16 9.66
CA ASP A 146 27.26 -10.40 9.29
C ASP A 146 26.34 -11.32 8.48
N GLU A 147 25.05 -11.45 8.87
CA GLU A 147 24.11 -12.33 8.18
C GLU A 147 23.42 -11.63 6.98
N ARG A 148 23.03 -10.35 7.12
CA ARG A 148 22.36 -9.59 6.06
C ARG A 148 23.34 -8.79 5.18
N ALA A 149 24.62 -8.75 5.51
CA ALA A 149 25.67 -8.03 4.81
C ALA A 149 25.36 -6.53 4.59
N LEU A 150 24.68 -5.90 5.57
CA LEU A 150 24.34 -4.48 5.50
C LEU A 150 25.47 -3.63 6.10
N ASP A 151 25.83 -2.59 5.37
CA ASP A 151 26.90 -1.68 5.72
C ASP A 151 26.54 -0.84 6.97
N PRO A 152 27.41 -0.78 8.01
CA PRO A 152 27.18 0.00 9.22
C PRO A 152 26.90 1.47 8.97
N ASP A 153 27.55 2.12 8.01
CA ASP A 153 27.36 3.54 7.73
C ASP A 153 25.99 3.79 7.07
N VAL A 154 25.54 2.87 6.21
CA VAL A 154 24.20 2.92 5.64
C VAL A 154 23.15 2.68 6.73
N LEU A 155 23.36 1.72 7.61
CA LEU A 155 22.47 1.46 8.76
C LEU A 155 22.35 2.69 9.68
N ARG A 156 23.47 3.40 9.94
CA ARG A 156 23.49 4.65 10.72
C ARG A 156 22.75 5.78 9.99
N ARG A 157 22.94 5.92 8.69
CA ARG A 157 22.23 6.92 7.88
C ARG A 157 20.70 6.71 7.97
N PHE A 158 20.25 5.47 7.94
CA PHE A 158 18.84 5.12 8.14
C PHE A 158 18.41 5.07 9.61
N ARG A 159 19.34 5.39 10.55
CA ARG A 159 19.09 5.44 11.99
C ARG A 159 18.51 4.14 12.55
N VAL A 160 18.90 2.99 11.96
CA VAL A 160 18.47 1.68 12.43
C VAL A 160 18.87 1.49 13.89
N GLY A 161 17.96 0.97 14.70
CA GLY A 161 18.13 0.89 16.14
C GLY A 161 17.71 -0.45 16.73
N TRP A 162 17.87 -0.58 18.04
CA TRP A 162 17.43 -1.72 18.82
C TRP A 162 16.51 -1.27 19.97
N ALA A 163 15.28 -1.79 19.97
CA ALA A 163 14.40 -1.65 21.12
C ALA A 163 14.78 -2.70 22.18
N PRO A 164 15.19 -2.29 23.38
CA PRO A 164 15.64 -3.22 24.42
C PRO A 164 14.51 -4.12 24.92
N GLU A 165 14.86 -5.19 25.64
CA GLU A 165 13.89 -6.19 26.12
C GLU A 165 12.96 -5.66 27.21
N GLY A 166 13.35 -4.61 27.94
CA GLY A 166 12.60 -4.03 29.05
C GLY A 166 11.17 -3.60 28.68
N TRP A 167 10.27 -3.66 29.67
CA TRP A 167 8.85 -3.39 29.46
C TRP A 167 8.49 -1.90 29.43
N ASP A 168 9.33 -1.02 29.95
CA ASP A 168 9.01 0.38 30.26
C ASP A 168 10.18 1.35 30.07
N ARG A 169 11.20 0.97 29.33
CA ARG A 169 12.40 1.80 29.11
C ARG A 169 12.09 3.11 28.40
N VAL A 170 11.28 3.06 27.32
CA VAL A 170 10.84 4.25 26.59
C VAL A 170 9.82 5.02 27.42
N LEU A 171 8.88 4.33 28.07
CA LEU A 171 7.86 4.92 28.94
C LEU A 171 8.51 5.77 30.05
N LEU A 172 9.42 5.18 30.84
CA LEU A 172 10.06 5.88 31.95
C LEU A 172 11.00 7.00 31.48
N GLY A 173 11.79 6.73 30.44
CA GLY A 173 12.68 7.72 29.85
C GLY A 173 11.96 8.93 29.25
N SER A 174 10.78 8.71 28.65
CA SER A 174 9.96 9.78 28.08
C SER A 174 9.23 10.57 29.14
N ARG A 175 8.69 9.91 30.19
CA ARG A 175 8.12 10.61 31.36
C ARG A 175 9.17 11.50 32.04
N GLY A 176 10.39 10.99 32.22
CA GLY A 176 11.50 11.77 32.77
C GLY A 176 11.91 12.97 31.92
N ALA A 177 11.60 12.95 30.62
CA ALA A 177 11.80 14.05 29.68
C ALA A 177 10.58 14.99 29.57
N GLY A 178 9.53 14.80 30.36
CA GLY A 178 8.35 15.66 30.40
C GLY A 178 7.31 15.39 29.32
N PHE A 179 7.29 14.18 28.74
CA PHE A 179 6.23 13.75 27.85
C PHE A 179 5.13 13.02 28.63
N THR A 180 3.89 13.23 28.20
CA THR A 180 2.71 12.60 28.80
C THR A 180 2.46 11.21 28.23
N ASP A 181 1.71 10.38 28.96
CA ASP A 181 1.30 9.05 28.50
C ASP A 181 0.44 9.16 27.21
N ASP A 182 -0.43 10.17 27.13
CA ASP A 182 -1.24 10.44 25.94
C ASP A 182 -0.40 10.76 24.70
N GLU A 183 0.70 11.49 24.87
CA GLU A 183 1.64 11.76 23.79
C GLU A 183 2.35 10.49 23.34
N MET A 184 2.76 9.64 24.29
CA MET A 184 3.42 8.36 23.99
C MET A 184 2.47 7.36 23.33
N LEU A 185 1.20 7.31 23.75
CA LEU A 185 0.14 6.52 23.12
C LEU A 185 -0.14 7.01 21.69
N ALA A 186 -0.28 8.33 21.52
CA ALA A 186 -0.51 8.94 20.21
C ALA A 186 0.67 8.77 19.23
N ALA A 187 1.90 8.73 19.74
CA ALA A 187 3.11 8.40 18.99
C ALA A 187 3.23 6.88 18.69
N GLY A 188 2.40 6.04 19.31
CA GLY A 188 2.45 4.59 19.13
C GLY A 188 3.69 3.93 19.73
N LEU A 189 4.32 4.57 20.72
CA LEU A 189 5.53 4.08 21.40
C LEU A 189 5.21 3.15 22.57
N ILE A 190 4.05 3.35 23.19
CA ILE A 190 3.54 2.53 24.28
C ILE A 190 2.14 2.02 23.96
N GLN A 191 1.72 1.05 24.70
CA GLN A 191 0.37 0.47 24.59
C GLN A 191 -0.19 0.07 25.95
N VAL A 192 -1.52 0.02 26.02
CA VAL A 192 -2.25 -0.44 27.21
C VAL A 192 -2.23 -1.97 27.24
N SER A 193 -2.05 -2.56 28.40
CA SER A 193 -2.13 -4.00 28.59
C SER A 193 -3.58 -4.49 28.42
N ARG A 194 -3.78 -5.56 27.66
CA ARG A 194 -5.10 -6.19 27.51
C ARG A 194 -5.59 -6.90 28.79
N LYS A 195 -4.64 -7.26 29.69
CA LYS A 195 -4.96 -7.94 30.95
C LYS A 195 -5.21 -6.97 32.11
N ASP A 196 -4.64 -5.78 32.02
CA ASP A 196 -4.71 -4.74 33.05
C ASP A 196 -4.64 -3.38 32.34
N THR A 197 -5.79 -2.75 32.17
CA THR A 197 -5.93 -1.47 31.47
C THR A 197 -5.25 -0.30 32.19
N SER A 198 -4.87 -0.45 33.46
CA SER A 198 -4.08 0.54 34.20
C SER A 198 -2.59 0.46 33.85
N ARG A 199 -2.14 -0.62 33.24
CA ARG A 199 -0.73 -0.86 32.93
C ARG A 199 -0.36 -0.46 31.53
N LEU A 200 0.57 0.48 31.42
CA LEU A 200 1.21 0.89 30.18
C LEU A 200 2.57 0.19 30.03
N PHE A 201 2.96 -0.11 28.80
CA PHE A 201 4.25 -0.71 28.50
C PHE A 201 4.72 -0.38 27.07
N ASP A 202 6.04 -0.50 26.84
CA ASP A 202 6.68 -0.22 25.57
C ASP A 202 6.16 -1.13 24.46
N ARG A 203 5.78 -0.55 23.33
CA ARG A 203 5.25 -1.28 22.19
C ARG A 203 6.33 -2.16 21.54
N PHE A 204 7.51 -1.60 21.33
CA PHE A 204 8.63 -2.29 20.69
C PHE A 204 9.60 -2.79 21.76
N ARG A 205 9.90 -4.09 21.75
CA ARG A 205 10.77 -4.74 22.74
C ARG A 205 11.51 -5.92 22.12
N ALA A 206 12.83 -5.99 22.38
CA ALA A 206 13.74 -6.97 21.80
C ALA A 206 13.54 -7.09 20.28
N GLN A 207 13.58 -5.96 19.57
CA GLN A 207 13.35 -5.87 18.14
C GLN A 207 14.30 -4.86 17.50
N ILE A 208 14.74 -5.15 16.27
CA ILE A 208 15.40 -4.18 15.40
C ILE A 208 14.35 -3.14 15.01
N THR A 209 14.68 -1.86 15.13
CA THR A 209 13.78 -0.76 14.79
C THR A 209 14.27 0.01 13.56
N PHE A 210 13.33 0.36 12.70
CA PHE A 210 13.53 1.14 11.48
C PHE A 210 12.70 2.42 11.61
N PRO A 211 13.32 3.57 11.97
CA PRO A 211 12.61 4.82 12.03
C PRO A 211 12.06 5.18 10.65
N THR A 212 10.78 5.51 10.61
CA THR A 212 10.12 5.96 9.38
C THR A 212 10.00 7.46 9.43
N ALA A 213 10.51 8.15 8.42
CA ALA A 213 10.49 9.59 8.33
C ALA A 213 9.54 10.09 7.23
N ASP A 214 9.01 11.31 7.40
CA ASP A 214 8.33 12.02 6.34
C ASP A 214 9.34 12.61 5.33
N ALA A 215 8.86 13.20 4.24
CA ALA A 215 9.69 13.78 3.20
C ALA A 215 10.63 14.92 3.69
N ARG A 216 10.41 15.44 4.91
CA ARG A 216 11.26 16.44 5.58
C ARG A 216 12.27 15.84 6.55
N GLY A 217 12.34 14.51 6.64
CA GLY A 217 13.25 13.80 7.55
C GLY A 217 12.79 13.74 9.01
N ARG A 218 11.54 14.16 9.32
CA ARG A 218 11.00 14.07 10.69
C ARG A 218 10.50 12.66 10.94
N VAL A 219 10.94 12.04 12.02
CA VAL A 219 10.48 10.71 12.40
C VAL A 219 8.99 10.74 12.75
N ILE A 220 8.19 9.92 12.05
CA ILE A 220 6.74 9.83 12.21
C ILE A 220 6.29 8.51 12.85
N GLY A 221 7.17 7.51 12.92
CA GLY A 221 6.90 6.21 13.49
C GLY A 221 8.05 5.23 13.31
N PHE A 222 7.77 3.96 13.56
CA PHE A 222 8.76 2.89 13.47
C PHE A 222 8.17 1.65 12.81
N GLY A 223 8.99 0.97 12.01
CA GLY A 223 8.87 -0.44 11.81
C GLY A 223 9.78 -1.18 12.78
N ALA A 224 9.39 -2.38 13.19
CA ALA A 224 10.22 -3.21 14.04
C ALA A 224 10.22 -4.65 13.54
N ARG A 225 11.37 -5.31 13.60
CA ARG A 225 11.57 -6.70 13.20
C ARG A 225 12.10 -7.51 14.37
N LYS A 226 11.52 -8.69 14.62
CA LYS A 226 12.08 -9.65 15.56
C LYS A 226 13.31 -10.33 14.98
N LEU A 227 14.28 -10.70 15.83
CA LEU A 227 15.43 -11.48 15.42
C LEU A 227 15.02 -12.88 14.97
N PRO A 228 15.76 -13.52 14.05
CA PRO A 228 15.62 -14.95 13.77
C PRO A 228 15.78 -15.77 15.07
N GLY A 229 14.99 -16.83 15.20
CA GLY A 229 15.01 -17.67 16.42
C GLY A 229 14.27 -17.09 17.65
N ASP A 230 13.68 -15.91 17.55
CA ASP A 230 12.85 -15.36 18.61
C ASP A 230 11.60 -16.23 18.84
N SER A 231 11.48 -16.77 20.07
CA SER A 231 10.44 -17.72 20.47
C SER A 231 9.05 -17.10 20.63
N ARG A 232 8.90 -15.79 20.50
CA ARG A 232 7.60 -15.09 20.60
C ARG A 232 6.77 -15.29 19.33
N GLU A 233 6.18 -16.48 19.15
CA GLU A 233 5.38 -16.83 17.96
C GLU A 233 4.18 -15.92 17.73
N TRP A 234 3.59 -15.37 18.83
CA TRP A 234 2.49 -14.42 18.77
C TRP A 234 2.86 -13.06 18.16
N LEU A 235 4.16 -12.75 18.05
CA LEU A 235 4.68 -11.53 17.47
C LEU A 235 4.99 -11.76 15.99
N GLY A 236 4.36 -11.01 15.11
CA GLY A 236 4.66 -11.05 13.68
C GLY A 236 6.14 -10.75 13.38
N LYS A 237 6.65 -11.27 12.26
CA LYS A 237 8.03 -11.01 11.80
C LYS A 237 8.34 -9.51 11.78
N TYR A 238 7.36 -8.70 11.32
CA TYR A 238 7.40 -7.23 11.35
C TYR A 238 6.19 -6.67 12.08
N VAL A 239 6.40 -5.58 12.81
CA VAL A 239 5.37 -4.80 13.51
C VAL A 239 5.62 -3.33 13.20
N ASN A 240 4.59 -2.60 12.77
CA ASN A 240 4.68 -1.16 12.51
C ASN A 240 4.00 -0.35 13.62
N SER A 241 4.32 0.95 13.67
CA SER A 241 3.53 1.91 14.45
C SER A 241 2.04 1.80 14.09
N PRO A 242 1.12 1.97 15.04
CA PRO A 242 -0.32 1.96 14.77
C PRO A 242 -0.73 3.19 13.95
N GLU A 243 -1.86 3.13 13.26
CA GLU A 243 -2.46 4.32 12.65
C GLU A 243 -2.68 5.40 13.71
N GLY A 244 -2.15 6.59 13.45
CA GLY A 244 -2.19 7.69 14.42
C GLY A 244 -3.55 8.38 14.50
N GLY A 245 -4.43 8.21 13.51
CA GLY A 245 -5.71 8.90 13.41
C GLY A 245 -5.53 10.43 13.52
N GLU A 246 -6.50 11.11 14.13
CA GLU A 246 -6.45 12.57 14.31
C GLU A 246 -5.40 13.01 15.35
N ARG A 247 -5.02 12.12 16.27
CA ARG A 247 -4.13 12.43 17.40
C ARG A 247 -2.67 12.12 17.14
N GLY A 248 -2.36 11.23 16.20
CA GLY A 248 -1.01 10.79 15.88
C GLY A 248 -0.44 11.42 14.61
N VAL A 249 0.74 10.96 14.21
CA VAL A 249 1.46 11.46 13.02
C VAL A 249 1.77 10.37 12.00
N TYR A 250 1.56 9.09 12.34
CA TYR A 250 1.83 7.96 11.47
C TYR A 250 0.59 7.56 10.68
N SER A 251 0.73 7.39 9.37
CA SER A 251 -0.30 6.77 8.52
C SER A 251 0.33 5.80 7.54
N LYS A 252 0.00 4.53 7.68
CA LYS A 252 0.49 3.46 6.82
C LYS A 252 0.11 3.65 5.35
N ARG A 253 -1.00 4.37 5.09
CA ARG A 253 -1.51 4.62 3.74
C ARG A 253 -0.67 5.61 2.93
N SER A 254 0.04 6.52 3.62
CA SER A 254 0.83 7.57 2.98
C SER A 254 2.34 7.42 3.17
N VAL A 255 2.75 6.51 4.05
CA VAL A 255 4.15 6.32 4.42
C VAL A 255 4.91 5.57 3.32
N LEU A 256 6.09 6.10 2.98
CA LEU A 256 7.11 5.44 2.16
C LEU A 256 8.43 5.46 2.94
N TYR A 257 8.96 4.28 3.27
CA TYR A 257 10.22 4.18 4.01
C TYR A 257 11.40 4.68 3.17
N GLY A 258 12.22 5.55 3.73
CA GLY A 258 13.39 6.11 3.05
C GLY A 258 13.09 7.28 2.11
N ILE A 259 11.86 7.81 2.08
CA ILE A 259 11.47 8.91 1.17
C ILE A 259 12.32 10.17 1.39
N ASN A 260 12.72 10.47 2.62
CA ASN A 260 13.60 11.60 2.95
C ASN A 260 14.96 11.50 2.29
N GLU A 261 15.51 10.28 2.15
CA GLU A 261 16.79 10.02 1.47
C GLU A 261 16.62 9.98 -0.05
N ALA A 262 15.53 9.34 -0.51
CA ALA A 262 15.32 9.03 -1.92
C ALA A 262 14.83 10.22 -2.77
N ARG A 263 14.12 11.18 -2.17
CA ARG A 263 13.40 12.24 -2.88
C ARG A 263 14.30 13.06 -3.82
N GLY A 264 15.44 13.52 -3.32
CA GLY A 264 16.38 14.31 -4.11
C GLY A 264 16.97 13.55 -5.31
N PRO A 265 17.54 12.34 -5.09
CA PRO A 265 18.00 11.48 -6.17
C PRO A 265 16.90 11.12 -7.17
N ALA A 266 15.68 10.80 -6.69
CA ALA A 266 14.56 10.45 -7.55
C ALA A 266 14.12 11.60 -8.46
N ALA A 267 14.06 12.82 -7.94
CA ALA A 267 13.72 14.00 -8.73
C ALA A 267 14.75 14.26 -9.85
N LYS A 268 16.04 14.02 -9.58
CA LYS A 268 17.10 14.14 -10.60
C LYS A 268 17.01 13.06 -11.69
N GLN A 269 16.67 11.83 -11.30
CA GLN A 269 16.59 10.70 -12.22
C GLN A 269 15.25 10.60 -12.93
N GLY A 270 14.22 11.30 -12.43
CA GLY A 270 12.84 11.17 -12.92
C GLY A 270 12.22 9.80 -12.62
N ALA A 271 12.85 8.99 -11.77
CA ALA A 271 12.44 7.62 -11.44
C ALA A 271 12.56 7.33 -9.94
N MET A 272 11.65 6.50 -9.42
CA MET A 272 11.66 5.99 -8.05
C MET A 272 11.63 4.46 -8.06
N VAL A 273 12.55 3.83 -7.32
CA VAL A 273 12.58 2.39 -7.10
C VAL A 273 11.72 2.05 -5.89
N LEU A 274 10.81 1.10 -6.03
CA LEU A 274 9.92 0.62 -4.97
C LEU A 274 10.33 -0.78 -4.54
N ALA A 275 10.62 -0.97 -3.25
CA ALA A 275 10.90 -2.26 -2.63
C ALA A 275 9.83 -2.63 -1.59
N GLU A 276 9.78 -3.90 -1.16
CA GLU A 276 8.78 -4.37 -0.20
C GLU A 276 9.15 -4.05 1.24
N GLY A 277 10.41 -4.23 1.63
CA GLY A 277 10.84 -4.26 3.02
C GLY A 277 11.87 -3.21 3.38
N TYR A 278 12.08 -3.03 4.69
CA TYR A 278 13.06 -2.10 5.26
C TYR A 278 14.49 -2.44 4.83
N THR A 279 14.86 -3.72 4.94
CA THR A 279 16.20 -4.21 4.61
C THR A 279 16.50 -4.13 3.12
N ASP A 280 15.47 -4.25 2.28
CA ASP A 280 15.62 -4.19 0.82
C ASP A 280 15.92 -2.76 0.35
N VAL A 281 15.25 -1.76 0.96
CA VAL A 281 15.56 -0.35 0.74
C VAL A 281 16.99 -0.03 1.15
N ILE A 282 17.41 -0.49 2.34
CA ILE A 282 18.77 -0.26 2.83
C ILE A 282 19.80 -0.91 1.89
N ALA A 283 19.52 -2.14 1.42
CA ALA A 283 20.34 -2.85 0.46
C ALA A 283 20.44 -2.11 -0.89
N LEU A 284 19.34 -1.58 -1.41
CA LEU A 284 19.35 -0.75 -2.63
C LEU A 284 20.20 0.51 -2.45
N HIS A 285 20.03 1.22 -1.33
CA HIS A 285 20.86 2.40 -1.04
C HIS A 285 22.34 2.05 -0.87
N GLN A 286 22.65 0.90 -0.29
CA GLN A 286 24.03 0.38 -0.19
C GLN A 286 24.62 0.10 -1.58
N ALA A 287 23.84 -0.40 -2.51
CA ALA A 287 24.23 -0.60 -3.90
C ALA A 287 24.37 0.70 -4.71
N GLY A 288 24.06 1.87 -4.11
CA GLY A 288 24.09 3.17 -4.79
C GLY A 288 22.77 3.54 -5.50
N VAL A 289 21.72 2.75 -5.35
CA VAL A 289 20.37 3.06 -5.84
C VAL A 289 19.68 4.00 -4.83
N ALA A 290 20.12 5.26 -4.84
CA ALA A 290 19.73 6.25 -3.83
C ALA A 290 18.28 6.77 -3.96
N ASN A 291 17.57 6.42 -5.04
CA ASN A 291 16.17 6.75 -5.29
C ASN A 291 15.20 5.63 -4.88
N ALA A 292 15.60 4.74 -3.96
CA ALA A 292 14.79 3.62 -3.51
C ALA A 292 13.97 3.94 -2.26
N VAL A 293 12.70 3.50 -2.24
CA VAL A 293 11.76 3.60 -1.10
C VAL A 293 11.03 2.29 -0.87
N GLY A 294 10.50 2.11 0.35
CA GLY A 294 9.76 0.90 0.72
C GLY A 294 8.28 1.15 0.94
N ILE A 295 7.44 0.21 0.47
CA ILE A 295 5.98 0.22 0.65
C ILE A 295 5.50 -0.53 1.90
N MET A 296 6.40 -1.16 2.64
CA MET A 296 6.22 -1.76 3.97
C MET A 296 5.06 -2.77 4.10
N GLY A 297 4.99 -3.76 3.19
CA GLY A 297 4.06 -4.89 3.28
C GLY A 297 2.59 -4.50 3.07
N THR A 298 2.33 -3.50 2.22
CA THR A 298 1.02 -3.13 1.70
C THR A 298 1.08 -3.05 0.18
N SER A 299 -0.05 -3.31 -0.49
CA SER A 299 -0.20 -2.89 -1.88
C SER A 299 -0.04 -1.37 -1.95
N LEU A 300 0.58 -0.87 -3.01
CA LEU A 300 0.70 0.56 -3.27
C LEU A 300 -0.68 1.23 -3.22
N THR A 301 -0.79 2.35 -2.48
CA THR A 301 -2.05 3.06 -2.30
C THR A 301 -2.20 4.22 -3.29
N LYS A 302 -3.44 4.69 -3.48
CA LYS A 302 -3.70 5.88 -4.33
C LYS A 302 -2.99 7.12 -3.81
N GLU A 303 -2.92 7.28 -2.48
CA GLU A 303 -2.26 8.39 -1.82
C GLU A 303 -0.75 8.39 -2.11
N GLN A 304 -0.11 7.21 -1.98
CA GLN A 304 1.33 7.04 -2.30
C GLN A 304 1.60 7.30 -3.78
N VAL A 305 0.79 6.75 -4.69
CA VAL A 305 0.93 6.99 -6.14
C VAL A 305 0.78 8.47 -6.48
N SER A 306 -0.21 9.15 -5.88
CA SER A 306 -0.42 10.59 -6.11
C SER A 306 0.73 11.45 -5.60
N GLU A 307 1.39 11.06 -4.51
CA GLU A 307 2.59 11.73 -4.00
C GLU A 307 3.78 11.50 -4.93
N LEU A 308 3.99 10.25 -5.34
CA LEU A 308 5.07 9.86 -6.25
C LEU A 308 4.93 10.50 -7.64
N ALA A 309 3.72 10.62 -8.19
CA ALA A 309 3.45 11.24 -9.47
C ALA A 309 3.82 12.73 -9.55
N ARG A 310 3.87 13.41 -8.40
CA ARG A 310 4.35 14.80 -8.32
C ARG A 310 5.87 14.91 -8.36
N LEU A 311 6.57 13.82 -8.07
CA LEU A 311 8.01 13.81 -7.89
C LEU A 311 8.74 13.17 -9.07
N VAL A 312 8.18 12.11 -9.65
CA VAL A 312 8.82 11.31 -10.71
C VAL A 312 7.84 10.99 -11.84
N LYS A 313 8.39 10.56 -12.99
CA LYS A 313 7.60 10.08 -14.14
C LYS A 313 7.59 8.56 -14.26
N THR A 314 8.51 7.89 -13.58
CA THR A 314 8.69 6.43 -13.67
C THR A 314 8.74 5.81 -12.28
N LEU A 315 8.03 4.72 -12.09
CA LEU A 315 8.18 3.82 -10.94
C LEU A 315 8.81 2.51 -11.40
N GLU A 316 9.80 2.04 -10.65
CA GLU A 316 10.54 0.81 -10.91
C GLU A 316 10.29 -0.17 -9.77
N PHE A 317 9.54 -1.23 -9.99
CA PHE A 317 9.25 -2.22 -8.99
C PHE A 317 10.38 -3.24 -8.86
N CYS A 318 11.02 -3.23 -7.69
CA CYS A 318 11.98 -4.22 -7.26
C CYS A 318 11.34 -5.05 -6.14
N LEU A 319 10.36 -5.87 -6.51
CA LEU A 319 9.54 -6.68 -5.62
C LEU A 319 9.87 -8.16 -5.79
N ASP A 320 9.54 -8.95 -4.76
CA ASP A 320 9.69 -10.40 -4.80
C ASP A 320 8.87 -11.00 -5.95
N ALA A 321 9.43 -11.98 -6.64
CA ALA A 321 8.80 -12.61 -7.82
C ALA A 321 7.70 -13.61 -7.45
N ASP A 322 7.20 -13.59 -6.21
CA ASP A 322 6.14 -14.49 -5.74
C ASP A 322 4.74 -14.10 -6.26
N THR A 323 3.75 -14.94 -5.99
CA THR A 323 2.38 -14.75 -6.49
C THR A 323 1.71 -13.50 -5.89
N ALA A 324 2.02 -13.17 -4.63
CA ALA A 324 1.45 -12.02 -3.93
C ALA A 324 2.01 -10.70 -4.48
N GLY A 325 3.32 -10.65 -4.74
CA GLY A 325 3.99 -9.52 -5.38
C GLY A 325 3.44 -9.22 -6.77
N GLN A 326 3.00 -10.25 -7.49
CA GLN A 326 2.44 -10.11 -8.84
C GLN A 326 1.05 -9.49 -8.87
N GLU A 327 0.17 -9.89 -7.97
CA GLU A 327 -1.14 -9.25 -7.83
C GLU A 327 -0.98 -7.80 -7.37
N ALA A 328 0.02 -7.53 -6.52
CA ALA A 328 0.37 -6.18 -6.11
C ALA A 328 0.85 -5.33 -7.30
N MET A 329 1.71 -5.88 -8.17
CA MET A 329 2.17 -5.21 -9.38
C MET A 329 1.04 -4.91 -10.36
N ALA A 330 0.10 -5.84 -10.58
CA ALA A 330 -1.04 -5.62 -11.47
C ALA A 330 -1.95 -4.47 -10.97
N ARG A 331 -2.24 -4.45 -9.65
CA ARG A 331 -2.98 -3.34 -9.04
C ARG A 331 -2.25 -2.01 -9.15
N ALA A 332 -0.95 -2.02 -8.94
CA ALA A 332 -0.12 -0.82 -9.06
C ALA A 332 -0.05 -0.32 -10.51
N ALA A 333 0.01 -1.20 -11.51
CA ALA A 333 -0.01 -0.83 -12.92
C ALA A 333 -1.29 -0.05 -13.28
N GLN A 334 -2.44 -0.49 -12.76
CA GLN A 334 -3.69 0.22 -12.95
C GLN A 334 -3.66 1.63 -12.33
N LEU A 335 -3.17 1.76 -11.08
CA LEU A 335 -3.05 3.06 -10.40
C LEU A 335 -2.05 3.99 -11.10
N CYS A 336 -0.95 3.45 -11.62
CA CYS A 336 0.04 4.22 -12.39
C CYS A 336 -0.55 4.73 -13.71
N ALA A 337 -1.32 3.91 -14.42
CA ALA A 337 -2.00 4.32 -15.65
C ALA A 337 -2.97 5.49 -15.42
N GLU A 338 -3.73 5.48 -14.31
CA GLU A 338 -4.65 6.57 -13.92
C GLU A 338 -3.90 7.89 -13.68
N THR A 339 -2.62 7.85 -13.30
CA THR A 339 -1.82 9.04 -12.93
C THR A 339 -0.78 9.43 -13.98
N GLY A 340 -0.68 8.70 -15.08
CA GLY A 340 0.30 8.94 -16.14
C GLY A 340 1.74 8.54 -15.77
N LEU A 341 1.93 7.75 -14.71
CA LEU A 341 3.23 7.20 -14.33
C LEU A 341 3.58 5.98 -15.18
N ALA A 342 4.79 5.96 -15.73
CA ALA A 342 5.34 4.76 -16.36
C ALA A 342 5.73 3.73 -15.30
N LEU A 343 5.31 2.47 -15.48
CA LEU A 343 5.69 1.38 -14.58
C LEU A 343 6.71 0.47 -15.25
N ARG A 344 7.81 0.22 -14.55
CA ARG A 344 8.89 -0.71 -14.94
C ARG A 344 9.09 -1.77 -13.85
N VAL A 345 9.71 -2.87 -14.20
CA VAL A 345 10.02 -3.97 -13.29
C VAL A 345 11.51 -4.26 -13.31
N VAL A 346 12.10 -4.32 -12.13
CA VAL A 346 13.46 -4.81 -11.90
C VAL A 346 13.37 -6.32 -11.68
N ALA A 347 13.72 -7.08 -12.70
CA ALA A 347 13.66 -8.55 -12.64
C ALA A 347 14.80 -9.10 -11.78
N LEU A 348 14.48 -9.55 -10.57
CA LEU A 348 15.41 -10.26 -9.70
C LEU A 348 15.45 -11.77 -10.05
N PRO A 349 16.55 -12.48 -9.73
CA PRO A 349 16.59 -13.93 -9.84
C PRO A 349 15.48 -14.59 -9.00
N ALA A 350 15.00 -15.75 -9.45
CA ALA A 350 13.93 -16.46 -8.75
C ALA A 350 14.29 -16.73 -7.27
N GLY A 351 13.42 -16.29 -6.35
CA GLY A 351 13.56 -16.46 -4.91
C GLY A 351 14.58 -15.52 -4.24
N ALA A 352 15.14 -14.56 -4.97
CA ALA A 352 16.06 -13.57 -4.41
C ALA A 352 15.33 -12.25 -4.10
N ASP A 353 15.60 -11.69 -2.91
CA ASP A 353 15.31 -10.30 -2.57
C ASP A 353 16.56 -9.40 -2.85
N PRO A 354 16.44 -8.06 -2.81
CA PRO A 354 17.59 -7.17 -3.00
C PRO A 354 18.75 -7.44 -2.04
N GLY A 355 18.45 -7.78 -0.79
CA GLY A 355 19.47 -8.13 0.21
C GLY A 355 20.19 -9.43 -0.12
N GLU A 356 19.46 -10.44 -0.61
CA GLU A 356 20.04 -11.70 -1.06
C GLU A 356 20.98 -11.51 -2.26
N LEU A 357 20.57 -10.65 -3.21
CA LEU A 357 21.38 -10.37 -4.39
C LEU A 357 22.69 -9.65 -4.01
N ILE A 358 22.65 -8.69 -3.08
CA ILE A 358 23.87 -8.04 -2.57
C ILE A 358 24.80 -9.07 -1.93
N ARG A 359 24.26 -9.95 -1.11
CA ARG A 359 25.05 -10.95 -0.38
C ARG A 359 25.71 -11.96 -1.34
N SER A 360 25.00 -12.39 -2.37
CA SER A 360 25.46 -13.44 -3.30
C SER A 360 26.31 -12.91 -4.46
N ALA A 361 26.01 -11.70 -4.97
CA ALA A 361 26.62 -11.16 -6.19
C ALA A 361 27.15 -9.72 -6.07
N GLY A 362 26.95 -9.07 -4.92
CA GLY A 362 27.42 -7.73 -4.65
C GLY A 362 26.49 -6.60 -5.14
N GLY A 363 26.80 -5.37 -4.74
CA GLY A 363 25.97 -4.19 -5.03
C GLY A 363 25.92 -3.82 -6.51
N ASP A 364 26.98 -4.08 -7.27
CA ASP A 364 27.02 -3.82 -8.71
C ASP A 364 25.99 -4.64 -9.47
N ALA A 365 25.84 -5.93 -9.13
CA ALA A 365 24.84 -6.81 -9.73
C ALA A 365 23.40 -6.31 -9.49
N LEU A 366 23.10 -5.78 -8.31
CA LEU A 366 21.80 -5.19 -8.01
C LEU A 366 21.58 -3.89 -8.80
N ARG A 367 22.59 -3.02 -8.88
CA ARG A 367 22.54 -1.78 -9.66
C ARG A 367 22.29 -2.05 -11.15
N ASP A 368 22.98 -3.05 -11.71
CA ASP A 368 22.82 -3.46 -13.11
C ASP A 368 21.37 -3.94 -13.38
N ARG A 369 20.76 -4.66 -12.43
CA ARG A 369 19.36 -5.07 -12.53
C ARG A 369 18.39 -3.89 -12.57
N VAL A 370 18.63 -2.86 -11.74
CA VAL A 370 17.82 -1.63 -11.75
C VAL A 370 17.98 -0.89 -13.09
N THR A 371 19.20 -0.74 -13.59
CA THR A 371 19.45 -0.06 -14.88
C THR A 371 18.88 -0.80 -16.08
N THR A 372 18.73 -2.12 -16.00
CA THR A 372 18.15 -2.97 -17.04
C THR A 372 16.66 -3.28 -16.78
N SER A 373 15.98 -2.50 -15.94
CA SER A 373 14.54 -2.63 -15.72
C SER A 373 13.75 -2.62 -17.03
N VAL A 374 12.67 -3.38 -17.09
CA VAL A 374 11.82 -3.50 -18.28
C VAL A 374 10.42 -2.91 -18.05
N PRO A 375 9.71 -2.40 -19.06
CA PRO A 375 8.33 -1.99 -18.91
C PRO A 375 7.48 -3.12 -18.32
N TYR A 376 6.57 -2.79 -17.39
CA TYR A 376 5.70 -3.79 -16.76
C TYR A 376 4.97 -4.68 -17.75
N VAL A 377 4.47 -4.09 -18.85
CA VAL A 377 3.76 -4.86 -19.88
C VAL A 377 4.64 -5.91 -20.55
N VAL A 378 5.92 -5.60 -20.82
CA VAL A 378 6.89 -6.55 -21.37
C VAL A 378 7.09 -7.71 -20.40
N PHE A 379 7.35 -7.39 -19.13
CA PHE A 379 7.51 -8.39 -18.06
C PHE A 379 6.27 -9.28 -17.91
N ALA A 380 5.06 -8.70 -17.94
CA ALA A 380 3.81 -9.43 -17.81
C ALA A 380 3.60 -10.39 -19.01
N VAL A 381 3.84 -9.93 -20.22
CA VAL A 381 3.72 -10.72 -21.45
C VAL A 381 4.71 -11.90 -21.43
N GLU A 382 5.99 -11.64 -21.19
CA GLU A 382 7.03 -12.70 -21.16
C GLU A 382 6.69 -13.77 -20.15
N ARG A 383 6.22 -13.37 -19.00
CA ARG A 383 5.88 -14.26 -17.91
C ARG A 383 4.62 -15.09 -18.19
N ILE A 384 3.56 -14.48 -18.76
CA ILE A 384 2.36 -15.22 -19.15
C ILE A 384 2.73 -16.26 -20.20
N LEU A 385 3.47 -15.88 -21.25
CA LEU A 385 3.92 -16.80 -22.28
C LEU A 385 4.82 -17.91 -21.73
N GLY A 386 5.74 -17.61 -20.82
CA GLY A 386 6.68 -18.57 -20.24
C GLY A 386 6.05 -19.62 -19.34
N ARG A 387 4.88 -19.35 -18.73
CA ARG A 387 4.16 -20.31 -17.86
C ARG A 387 2.99 -21.02 -18.52
N SER A 388 2.56 -20.54 -19.71
CA SER A 388 1.41 -21.09 -20.42
C SER A 388 1.78 -22.33 -21.21
N ASP A 389 0.88 -23.31 -21.27
CA ASP A 389 0.99 -24.41 -22.20
C ASP A 389 0.63 -23.94 -23.61
N LEU A 390 1.66 -23.57 -24.38
CA LEU A 390 1.49 -23.12 -25.76
C LEU A 390 1.45 -24.27 -26.78
N SER A 391 1.49 -25.52 -26.33
CA SER A 391 1.41 -26.69 -27.21
C SER A 391 -0.05 -27.05 -27.54
N SER A 392 -1.00 -26.72 -26.66
CA SER A 392 -2.43 -27.00 -26.84
C SER A 392 -3.23 -25.75 -27.24
N ALA A 393 -4.32 -25.93 -27.96
CA ALA A 393 -5.22 -24.83 -28.35
C ALA A 393 -5.86 -24.17 -27.13
N GLU A 394 -6.30 -25.00 -26.16
CA GLU A 394 -6.89 -24.53 -24.90
C GLU A 394 -5.88 -23.75 -24.03
N GLY A 395 -4.62 -24.13 -24.05
CA GLY A 395 -3.54 -23.41 -23.37
C GLY A 395 -3.27 -22.05 -24.01
N LYS A 396 -3.29 -21.97 -25.35
CA LYS A 396 -3.17 -20.72 -26.09
C LYS A 396 -4.35 -19.77 -25.82
N ASP A 397 -5.58 -20.26 -25.80
CA ASP A 397 -6.77 -19.47 -25.49
C ASP A 397 -6.74 -18.92 -24.06
N ARG A 398 -6.28 -19.73 -23.08
CA ARG A 398 -6.04 -19.26 -21.71
C ARG A 398 -4.99 -18.16 -21.64
N ALA A 399 -3.87 -18.32 -22.38
CA ALA A 399 -2.83 -17.30 -22.46
C ALA A 399 -3.37 -15.98 -23.01
N ILE A 400 -4.17 -16.01 -24.07
CA ILE A 400 -4.80 -14.82 -24.66
C ILE A 400 -5.74 -14.12 -23.66
N THR A 401 -6.54 -14.90 -22.92
CA THR A 401 -7.43 -14.37 -21.89
C THR A 401 -6.66 -13.67 -20.75
N GLU A 402 -5.48 -14.17 -20.39
CA GLU A 402 -4.62 -13.54 -19.38
C GLU A 402 -3.85 -12.33 -19.93
N LEU A 403 -3.48 -12.34 -21.22
CA LEU A 403 -2.76 -11.25 -21.88
C LEU A 403 -3.64 -10.02 -22.13
N ALA A 404 -4.92 -10.22 -22.45
CA ALA A 404 -5.84 -9.13 -22.81
C ALA A 404 -5.90 -8.00 -21.77
N PRO A 405 -6.09 -8.26 -20.45
CA PRO A 405 -6.11 -7.18 -19.46
C PRO A 405 -4.74 -6.50 -19.27
N ALA A 406 -3.63 -7.19 -19.50
CA ALA A 406 -2.29 -6.60 -19.38
C ALA A 406 -1.99 -5.62 -20.54
N LEU A 407 -2.58 -5.84 -21.71
CA LEU A 407 -2.41 -5.01 -22.91
C LEU A 407 -3.45 -3.89 -23.01
N ALA A 408 -4.62 -4.03 -22.38
CA ALA A 408 -5.76 -3.10 -22.53
C ALA A 408 -5.45 -1.65 -22.10
N GLY A 409 -4.50 -1.44 -21.18
CA GLY A 409 -4.09 -0.11 -20.70
C GLY A 409 -2.88 0.49 -21.43
N VAL A 410 -2.35 -0.20 -22.43
CA VAL A 410 -1.15 0.26 -23.16
C VAL A 410 -1.57 1.13 -24.34
N PRO A 411 -1.07 2.38 -24.44
CA PRO A 411 -1.36 3.22 -25.59
C PRO A 411 -0.86 2.60 -26.91
N GLU A 412 -1.53 2.89 -28.02
CA GLU A 412 -1.03 2.53 -29.36
C GLU A 412 0.38 3.10 -29.55
N SER A 413 1.34 2.22 -29.78
CA SER A 413 2.76 2.53 -29.81
C SER A 413 3.56 1.44 -30.49
N VAL A 414 4.79 1.76 -30.90
CA VAL A 414 5.74 0.79 -31.45
C VAL A 414 5.97 -0.38 -30.47
N LEU A 415 6.00 -0.10 -29.17
CA LEU A 415 6.13 -1.13 -28.14
C LEU A 415 4.94 -2.12 -28.18
N LEU A 416 3.72 -1.62 -28.29
CA LEU A 416 2.52 -2.47 -28.34
C LEU A 416 2.53 -3.34 -29.61
N ASP A 417 2.93 -2.77 -30.75
CA ASP A 417 3.05 -3.52 -32.01
C ASP A 417 4.14 -4.60 -31.94
N GLU A 418 5.23 -4.33 -31.28
CA GLU A 418 6.30 -5.31 -31.06
C GLU A 418 5.83 -6.45 -30.15
N LEU A 419 5.10 -6.12 -29.07
CA LEU A 419 4.50 -7.12 -28.19
C LEU A 419 3.46 -7.98 -28.90
N ARG A 420 2.58 -7.37 -29.70
CA ARG A 420 1.60 -8.11 -30.53
C ARG A 420 2.28 -9.11 -31.46
N ARG A 421 3.31 -8.69 -32.18
CA ARG A 421 4.10 -9.59 -33.05
C ARG A 421 4.78 -10.71 -32.27
N ARG A 422 5.34 -10.40 -31.11
CA ARG A 422 5.98 -11.39 -30.25
C ARG A 422 4.98 -12.42 -29.72
N ILE A 423 3.81 -11.97 -29.26
CA ILE A 423 2.72 -12.85 -28.80
C ILE A 423 2.22 -13.73 -29.95
N ALA A 424 1.94 -13.15 -31.11
CA ALA A 424 1.47 -13.87 -32.31
C ALA A 424 2.47 -14.95 -32.75
N GLY A 425 3.77 -14.62 -32.75
CA GLY A 425 4.84 -15.57 -33.04
C GLY A 425 4.91 -16.72 -32.02
N ALA A 426 4.81 -16.44 -30.72
CA ALA A 426 4.82 -17.46 -29.67
C ALA A 426 3.59 -18.39 -29.73
N LEU A 427 2.42 -17.83 -30.05
CA LEU A 427 1.17 -18.59 -30.21
C LEU A 427 1.07 -19.31 -31.58
N GLY A 428 1.91 -18.95 -32.55
CA GLY A 428 1.85 -19.51 -33.91
C GLY A 428 0.57 -19.10 -34.67
N ILE A 429 0.09 -17.85 -34.50
CA ILE A 429 -1.10 -17.29 -35.14
C ILE A 429 -0.75 -16.01 -35.90
N ALA A 430 -1.60 -15.59 -36.82
CA ALA A 430 -1.42 -14.32 -37.54
C ALA A 430 -1.72 -13.12 -36.62
N ASP A 431 -1.00 -11.99 -36.79
CA ASP A 431 -1.18 -10.76 -36.01
C ASP A 431 -2.62 -10.24 -36.04
N THR A 432 -3.27 -10.29 -37.22
CA THR A 432 -4.67 -9.89 -37.37
C THR A 432 -5.63 -10.77 -36.58
N ARG A 433 -5.33 -12.07 -36.47
CA ARG A 433 -6.13 -12.99 -35.65
C ARG A 433 -5.95 -12.72 -34.16
N LEU A 434 -4.71 -12.45 -33.72
CA LEU A 434 -4.42 -12.06 -32.33
C LEU A 434 -5.20 -10.80 -31.94
N ALA A 435 -5.21 -9.76 -32.77
CA ALA A 435 -5.95 -8.53 -32.50
C ALA A 435 -7.44 -8.81 -32.24
N THR A 436 -8.09 -9.59 -33.15
CA THR A 436 -9.50 -9.99 -32.94
C THR A 436 -9.73 -10.78 -31.67
N LEU A 437 -8.82 -11.68 -31.30
CA LEU A 437 -8.94 -12.51 -30.09
C LEU A 437 -8.75 -11.68 -28.81
N LEU A 438 -7.80 -10.73 -28.81
CA LEU A 438 -7.60 -9.82 -27.68
C LEU A 438 -8.80 -8.87 -27.50
N GLU A 439 -9.38 -8.34 -28.57
CA GLU A 439 -10.60 -7.53 -28.52
C GLU A 439 -11.79 -8.33 -27.97
N SER A 440 -11.96 -9.59 -28.42
CA SER A 440 -13.03 -10.46 -27.94
C SER A 440 -12.81 -10.87 -26.48
N ALA A 441 -11.58 -11.12 -26.06
CA ALA A 441 -11.24 -11.42 -24.67
C ALA A 441 -11.36 -10.18 -23.75
N GLY A 442 -11.11 -8.98 -24.25
CA GLY A 442 -11.26 -7.71 -23.53
C GLY A 442 -12.71 -7.24 -23.42
N SER A 443 -13.58 -7.59 -24.38
CA SER A 443 -14.99 -7.23 -24.42
C SER A 443 -15.94 -8.29 -23.88
N GLY A 444 -15.47 -9.51 -23.62
CA GLY A 444 -16.27 -10.69 -23.31
C GLY A 444 -15.99 -11.34 -21.97
N GLY A 445 -16.82 -11.01 -20.99
CA GLY A 445 -17.26 -12.03 -20.04
C GLY A 445 -18.33 -12.90 -20.69
N GLY A 446 -18.01 -13.69 -21.73
CA GLY A 446 -19.00 -14.50 -22.46
C GLY A 446 -18.48 -15.91 -22.73
N HIS A 447 -19.18 -16.88 -22.20
CA HIS A 447 -19.12 -18.32 -22.36
C HIS A 447 -18.66 -18.83 -23.73
N VAL A 448 -17.66 -19.69 -23.73
CA VAL A 448 -17.44 -20.67 -24.82
C VAL A 448 -18.37 -21.86 -24.52
N GLY A 449 -19.45 -21.94 -25.25
CA GLY A 449 -20.30 -23.13 -25.28
C GLY A 449 -19.62 -24.32 -26.00
N PRO A 450 -20.01 -25.57 -25.73
CA PRO A 450 -19.45 -26.75 -26.37
C PRO A 450 -19.78 -26.78 -27.86
N PRO A 451 -18.96 -27.45 -28.69
CA PRO A 451 -19.13 -27.48 -30.14
C PRO A 451 -20.44 -28.16 -30.56
N PRO A 452 -21.09 -27.68 -31.63
CA PRO A 452 -22.37 -28.27 -32.09
C PRO A 452 -22.15 -29.66 -32.68
N SER A 453 -22.89 -30.64 -32.14
CA SER A 453 -23.05 -31.94 -32.80
C SER A 453 -23.90 -31.78 -34.06
N ARG A 454 -23.40 -32.29 -35.19
CA ARG A 454 -24.15 -32.44 -36.42
C ARG A 454 -25.30 -33.41 -36.22
N ASN A 455 -26.55 -32.94 -36.39
CA ASN A 455 -27.54 -33.63 -37.19
C ASN A 455 -28.89 -32.85 -37.23
N GLY A 456 -29.34 -32.58 -38.48
CA GLY A 456 -30.68 -32.73 -39.01
C GLY A 456 -31.74 -31.68 -38.72
N PHE A 457 -31.99 -30.85 -39.71
CA PHE A 457 -33.29 -30.38 -40.25
C PHE A 457 -34.50 -30.29 -39.26
N GLU A 458 -35.13 -29.15 -39.11
CA GLU A 458 -36.34 -28.67 -39.75
C GLU A 458 -36.94 -27.41 -39.10
N ALA A 459 -37.72 -26.73 -39.88
CA ALA A 459 -38.19 -25.38 -39.93
C ALA A 459 -39.19 -24.93 -38.82
N ALA A 460 -39.25 -23.61 -38.75
CA ALA A 460 -40.41 -22.71 -38.71
C ALA A 460 -40.94 -22.12 -37.40
N VAL A 461 -40.85 -20.81 -37.40
CA VAL A 461 -41.83 -19.71 -37.13
C VAL A 461 -42.05 -19.24 -35.66
N PRO A 462 -42.19 -17.93 -35.50
CA PRO A 462 -41.86 -17.19 -34.27
C PRO A 462 -43.07 -16.87 -33.41
N THR A 463 -42.86 -16.77 -32.09
CA THR A 463 -43.76 -15.98 -31.25
C THR A 463 -42.97 -15.16 -30.22
N ARG A 464 -43.32 -13.89 -30.18
CA ARG A 464 -42.88 -12.87 -29.25
C ARG A 464 -43.28 -13.23 -27.82
N SER A 465 -42.37 -13.13 -26.87
CA SER A 465 -42.74 -12.67 -25.54
C SER A 465 -41.49 -12.04 -24.89
N ALA A 466 -41.69 -10.84 -24.38
CA ALA A 466 -40.69 -10.05 -23.67
C ALA A 466 -40.39 -10.70 -22.32
N ALA A 467 -39.11 -10.99 -22.04
CA ALA A 467 -38.63 -11.28 -20.71
C ALA A 467 -37.51 -10.29 -20.38
N ALA A 468 -37.61 -9.74 -19.16
CA ALA A 468 -36.69 -8.73 -18.62
C ALA A 468 -35.26 -9.24 -18.51
N PRO A 469 -34.26 -8.35 -18.54
CA PRO A 469 -32.86 -8.75 -18.44
C PRO A 469 -32.49 -9.16 -17.00
N GLU A 470 -31.89 -10.32 -16.89
CA GLU A 470 -31.25 -10.78 -15.65
C GLU A 470 -30.05 -9.89 -15.28
N PRO A 471 -29.79 -9.68 -13.98
CA PRO A 471 -28.70 -8.82 -13.52
C PRO A 471 -27.33 -9.47 -13.75
N ALA A 472 -26.47 -8.73 -14.41
CA ALA A 472 -25.08 -9.08 -14.64
C ALA A 472 -24.33 -9.35 -13.33
N ALA A 473 -23.59 -10.45 -13.29
CA ALA A 473 -22.76 -10.87 -12.19
C ALA A 473 -21.70 -9.80 -11.85
N ALA A 474 -21.71 -9.38 -10.60
CA ALA A 474 -20.80 -8.40 -10.01
C ALA A 474 -19.33 -8.87 -10.07
N GLY A 475 -18.46 -7.92 -10.35
CA GLY A 475 -17.04 -8.11 -10.60
C GLY A 475 -16.24 -8.78 -9.48
N ARG A 476 -15.27 -9.56 -9.89
CA ARG A 476 -14.29 -10.27 -9.08
C ARG A 476 -13.26 -9.29 -8.45
N GLY A 477 -13.67 -8.52 -7.45
CA GLY A 477 -12.78 -7.60 -6.72
C GLY A 477 -12.87 -7.69 -5.19
N GLY A 478 -13.86 -8.42 -4.67
CA GLY A 478 -14.13 -8.54 -3.23
C GLY A 478 -14.13 -9.95 -2.65
N ALA A 479 -13.90 -10.98 -3.44
CA ALA A 479 -14.12 -12.37 -3.04
C ALA A 479 -13.14 -12.88 -1.95
N GLY A 480 -11.92 -12.38 -1.88
CA GLY A 480 -10.91 -12.87 -0.92
C GLY A 480 -11.14 -12.40 0.52
N PHE A 481 -11.48 -11.14 0.71
CA PHE A 481 -11.69 -10.58 2.05
C PHE A 481 -13.03 -11.03 2.64
N GLY A 482 -14.09 -11.05 1.84
CA GLY A 482 -15.41 -11.54 2.25
C GLY A 482 -15.38 -13.01 2.67
N ALA A 483 -14.79 -13.89 1.88
CA ALA A 483 -14.72 -15.32 2.16
C ALA A 483 -13.88 -15.65 3.41
N LYS A 484 -12.86 -14.85 3.74
CA LYS A 484 -12.09 -15.01 4.98
C LYS A 484 -12.94 -14.66 6.20
N THR A 485 -13.65 -13.54 6.15
CA THR A 485 -14.53 -13.07 7.23
C THR A 485 -15.72 -14.02 7.42
N GLU A 486 -16.28 -14.55 6.33
CA GLU A 486 -17.34 -15.57 6.37
C GLU A 486 -16.87 -16.84 7.08
N ARG A 487 -15.66 -17.33 6.78
CA ARG A 487 -15.09 -18.53 7.45
C ARG A 487 -14.79 -18.28 8.93
N GLU A 488 -14.27 -17.10 9.27
CA GLU A 488 -14.01 -16.73 10.66
C GLU A 488 -15.33 -16.70 11.49
N TYR A 489 -16.36 -16.07 10.96
CA TYR A 489 -17.68 -16.04 11.60
C TYR A 489 -18.27 -17.44 11.78
N LEU A 490 -18.26 -18.28 10.76
CA LEU A 490 -18.79 -19.64 10.84
C LEU A 490 -17.99 -20.52 11.81
N ALA A 491 -16.68 -20.37 11.86
CA ALA A 491 -15.83 -21.04 12.84
C ALA A 491 -16.13 -20.57 14.28
N MET A 492 -16.42 -19.29 14.50
CA MET A 492 -16.87 -18.76 15.79
C MET A 492 -18.23 -19.36 16.20
N CYS A 493 -19.18 -19.51 15.27
CA CYS A 493 -20.45 -20.18 15.54
C CYS A 493 -20.24 -21.64 15.96
N LEU A 494 -19.33 -22.38 15.32
CA LEU A 494 -19.01 -23.76 15.70
C LEU A 494 -18.34 -23.83 17.08
N ALA A 495 -17.47 -22.87 17.42
CA ALA A 495 -16.77 -22.82 18.71
C ALA A 495 -17.68 -22.39 19.88
N ALA A 496 -18.78 -21.67 19.62
CA ALA A 496 -19.63 -21.07 20.66
C ALA A 496 -20.74 -22.02 21.21
N GLY A 497 -20.78 -23.27 20.83
CA GLY A 497 -21.71 -24.26 21.36
C GLY A 497 -23.19 -23.87 21.15
N GLU A 498 -23.95 -23.68 22.24
CA GLU A 498 -25.39 -23.36 22.18
C GLU A 498 -25.67 -21.97 21.60
N ALA A 499 -24.86 -20.98 21.97
CA ALA A 499 -24.94 -19.63 21.42
C ALA A 499 -24.70 -19.62 19.91
N GLY A 500 -23.73 -20.40 19.43
CA GLY A 500 -23.45 -20.55 18.01
C GLY A 500 -24.54 -21.27 17.24
N ARG A 501 -25.18 -22.28 17.83
CA ARG A 501 -26.37 -22.92 17.26
C ARG A 501 -27.51 -21.93 17.10
N SER A 502 -27.78 -21.14 18.15
CA SER A 502 -28.82 -20.12 18.10
C SER A 502 -28.55 -19.06 17.03
N GLU A 503 -27.31 -18.71 16.82
CA GLU A 503 -26.91 -17.74 15.82
C GLU A 503 -27.03 -18.31 14.39
N LEU A 504 -26.61 -19.56 14.15
CA LEU A 504 -26.77 -20.23 12.85
C LEU A 504 -28.26 -20.40 12.45
N ALA A 505 -29.16 -20.52 13.44
CA ALA A 505 -30.60 -20.58 13.18
C ALA A 505 -31.22 -19.22 12.75
N ARG A 506 -30.54 -18.10 13.05
CA ARG A 506 -30.99 -16.74 12.73
C ARG A 506 -30.56 -16.24 11.36
N ILE A 507 -29.47 -16.78 10.82
CA ILE A 507 -28.93 -16.30 9.55
C ILE A 507 -29.62 -16.94 8.35
N ASP A 508 -29.80 -16.14 7.28
CA ASP A 508 -30.07 -16.66 5.95
C ASP A 508 -28.75 -16.83 5.20
N PRO A 509 -28.27 -18.08 4.99
CA PRO A 509 -27.00 -18.30 4.32
C PRO A 509 -26.93 -17.75 2.90
N GLU A 510 -28.06 -17.70 2.18
CA GLU A 510 -28.11 -17.19 0.81
C GLU A 510 -27.97 -15.66 0.76
N ALA A 511 -28.54 -14.98 1.74
CA ALA A 511 -28.44 -13.53 1.83
C ALA A 511 -27.08 -13.06 2.39
N LEU A 512 -26.51 -13.79 3.38
CA LEU A 512 -25.37 -13.34 4.15
C LEU A 512 -24.02 -13.75 3.52
N LEU A 513 -23.92 -15.00 3.01
CA LEU A 513 -22.69 -15.57 2.52
C LEU A 513 -22.54 -15.41 0.99
N THR A 514 -21.35 -15.06 0.56
CA THR A 514 -21.03 -14.93 -0.87
C THR A 514 -20.53 -16.24 -1.48
N SER A 515 -19.91 -17.11 -0.67
CA SER A 515 -19.35 -18.38 -1.11
C SER A 515 -20.40 -19.48 -1.23
N ALA A 516 -20.62 -20.02 -2.43
CA ALA A 516 -21.53 -21.15 -2.67
C ALA A 516 -21.12 -22.40 -1.88
N VAL A 517 -19.82 -22.64 -1.70
CA VAL A 517 -19.28 -23.74 -0.90
C VAL A 517 -19.67 -23.57 0.56
N LEU A 518 -19.49 -22.38 1.12
CA LEU A 518 -19.82 -22.10 2.53
C LEU A 518 -21.34 -22.16 2.77
N ARG A 519 -22.17 -21.70 1.84
CA ARG A 519 -23.62 -21.84 1.93
C ARG A 519 -24.06 -23.31 2.04
N ARG A 520 -23.49 -24.19 1.23
CA ARG A 520 -23.77 -25.63 1.29
C ARG A 520 -23.17 -26.28 2.55
N ALA A 521 -21.97 -25.89 2.96
CA ALA A 521 -21.36 -26.35 4.20
C ALA A 521 -22.21 -26.02 5.43
N VAL A 522 -22.74 -24.78 5.53
CA VAL A 522 -23.63 -24.37 6.63
C VAL A 522 -24.93 -25.15 6.64
N ARG A 523 -25.56 -25.40 5.49
CA ARG A 523 -26.77 -26.22 5.41
C ARG A 523 -26.51 -27.66 5.89
N ARG A 524 -25.37 -28.25 5.52
CA ARG A 524 -24.99 -29.59 5.96
C ARG A 524 -24.71 -29.63 7.46
N LEU A 525 -23.97 -28.66 7.99
CA LEU A 525 -23.71 -28.53 9.42
C LEU A 525 -24.99 -28.30 10.22
N ALA A 526 -25.90 -27.46 9.74
CA ALA A 526 -27.22 -27.23 10.38
C ALA A 526 -28.07 -28.51 10.41
N GLY A 527 -28.06 -29.30 9.33
CA GLY A 527 -28.71 -30.61 9.29
C GLY A 527 -28.15 -31.61 10.29
N GLN A 528 -26.83 -31.64 10.47
CA GLN A 528 -26.14 -32.49 11.46
C GLN A 528 -26.43 -32.05 12.91
N MET A 529 -26.74 -30.79 13.14
CA MET A 529 -27.08 -30.21 14.44
C MET A 529 -28.57 -30.21 14.76
N GLU A 530 -29.43 -30.78 13.90
CA GLU A 530 -30.89 -30.73 14.01
C GLU A 530 -31.48 -29.31 14.10
N ILE A 531 -30.84 -28.34 13.43
CA ILE A 531 -31.27 -26.94 13.41
C ILE A 531 -31.94 -26.68 12.07
N SER A 532 -33.15 -26.14 12.10
CA SER A 532 -33.77 -25.55 10.90
C SER A 532 -33.18 -24.16 10.68
N PRO A 533 -32.44 -23.88 9.57
CA PRO A 533 -32.02 -22.53 9.24
C PRO A 533 -33.24 -21.63 9.14
N GLY A 534 -33.14 -20.39 9.67
CA GLY A 534 -34.25 -19.43 9.72
C GLY A 534 -35.01 -19.31 8.41
N VAL A 535 -36.31 -19.56 8.49
CA VAL A 535 -37.20 -19.88 7.36
C VAL A 535 -37.53 -18.61 6.57
N VAL A 536 -37.01 -18.51 5.36
CA VAL A 536 -37.83 -18.19 4.20
C VAL A 536 -38.09 -19.54 3.52
N ALA A 537 -39.37 -19.91 3.33
CA ALA A 537 -39.75 -21.16 2.73
C ALA A 537 -39.14 -21.27 1.32
N VAL A 538 -38.02 -21.95 1.21
CA VAL A 538 -37.42 -22.32 -0.05
C VAL A 538 -37.89 -23.74 -0.34
N THR A 539 -38.70 -23.87 -1.38
CA THR A 539 -39.07 -25.17 -1.96
C THR A 539 -37.77 -25.94 -2.30
N PRO A 540 -37.72 -27.26 -2.04
CA PRO A 540 -36.53 -28.09 -2.20
C PRO A 540 -35.94 -28.20 -3.62
N ASP A 541 -36.60 -27.67 -4.64
CA ASP A 541 -36.35 -27.95 -6.06
C ASP A 541 -36.05 -26.71 -6.93
N ALA A 542 -35.46 -25.65 -6.42
CA ALA A 542 -34.96 -24.60 -7.30
C ALA A 542 -33.56 -24.96 -7.80
N PRO A 543 -33.32 -25.14 -9.12
CA PRO A 543 -32.00 -25.42 -9.65
C PRO A 543 -31.09 -24.20 -9.42
N VAL A 544 -30.00 -24.41 -8.65
CA VAL A 544 -28.95 -23.41 -8.48
C VAL A 544 -28.16 -23.36 -9.80
N THR A 545 -28.42 -22.37 -10.63
CA THR A 545 -27.60 -22.05 -11.80
C THR A 545 -26.29 -21.43 -11.32
N GLY A 546 -25.19 -22.17 -11.40
CA GLY A 546 -23.83 -21.67 -11.18
C GLY A 546 -22.91 -22.74 -10.59
N SER A 547 -21.88 -23.14 -11.33
CA SER A 547 -20.79 -24.09 -11.08
C SER A 547 -21.05 -25.17 -10.02
N GLU A 548 -21.08 -26.42 -10.42
CA GLU A 548 -21.23 -27.59 -9.53
C GLU A 548 -20.18 -27.55 -8.42
N VAL A 549 -20.59 -27.25 -7.21
CA VAL A 549 -19.76 -27.41 -6.00
C VAL A 549 -19.70 -28.89 -5.69
N SER A 550 -18.51 -29.49 -5.72
CA SER A 550 -18.35 -30.92 -5.45
C SER A 550 -18.52 -31.24 -3.95
N GLU A 551 -18.95 -32.47 -3.65
CA GLU A 551 -19.05 -32.97 -2.27
C GLU A 551 -17.71 -32.91 -1.54
N GLU A 552 -16.61 -33.11 -2.26
CA GLU A 552 -15.26 -32.98 -1.73
C GLU A 552 -14.93 -31.56 -1.27
N GLN A 553 -15.32 -30.54 -2.05
CA GLN A 553 -15.15 -29.13 -1.68
C GLN A 553 -15.98 -28.74 -0.45
N ILE A 554 -17.18 -29.31 -0.29
CA ILE A 554 -18.01 -29.10 0.89
C ILE A 554 -17.37 -29.73 2.11
N SER A 555 -16.88 -30.98 2.00
CA SER A 555 -16.21 -31.68 3.08
C SER A 555 -14.94 -30.95 3.54
N LEU A 556 -14.09 -30.54 2.61
CA LEU A 556 -12.88 -29.74 2.92
C LEU A 556 -13.20 -28.41 3.60
N ALA A 557 -14.31 -27.76 3.21
CA ALA A 557 -14.73 -26.52 3.85
C ALA A 557 -15.22 -26.76 5.29
N ILE A 558 -15.91 -27.85 5.55
CA ILE A 558 -16.34 -28.24 6.90
C ILE A 558 -15.13 -28.54 7.77
N ASP A 559 -14.17 -29.35 7.28
CA ASP A 559 -12.94 -29.69 8.00
C ASP A 559 -12.10 -28.44 8.33
N ASP A 560 -12.04 -27.46 7.41
CA ASP A 560 -11.38 -26.17 7.67
C ASP A 560 -12.09 -25.36 8.76
N LEU A 561 -13.43 -25.32 8.74
CA LEU A 561 -14.22 -24.61 9.75
C LEU A 561 -14.08 -25.26 11.13
N GLU A 562 -14.14 -26.58 11.23
CA GLU A 562 -13.94 -27.32 12.48
C GLU A 562 -12.52 -27.17 13.02
N SER A 563 -11.52 -27.20 12.15
CA SER A 563 -10.13 -26.97 12.52
C SER A 563 -9.89 -25.55 13.05
N ARG A 564 -10.57 -24.55 12.50
CA ARG A 564 -10.54 -23.17 12.97
C ARG A 564 -11.26 -23.01 14.30
N ALA A 565 -12.41 -23.63 14.45
CA ALA A 565 -13.17 -23.65 15.70
C ALA A 565 -12.35 -24.27 16.84
N ALA A 566 -11.69 -25.41 16.59
CA ALA A 566 -10.83 -26.06 17.56
C ALA A 566 -9.61 -25.21 17.95
N ARG A 567 -9.03 -24.46 17.01
CA ARG A 567 -7.89 -23.54 17.26
C ARG A 567 -8.28 -22.27 18.01
N ALA A 568 -9.56 -21.89 18.02
CA ALA A 568 -10.01 -20.70 18.74
C ALA A 568 -9.78 -20.80 20.27
N GLY A 569 -9.72 -22.02 20.83
CA GLY A 569 -9.20 -22.31 22.19
C GLY A 569 -9.87 -21.57 23.36
N ARG A 570 -10.97 -20.81 23.11
CA ARG A 570 -11.70 -20.01 24.09
C ARG A 570 -13.19 -20.06 23.81
N THR A 571 -13.99 -19.87 24.86
CA THR A 571 -15.43 -19.71 24.74
C THR A 571 -15.74 -18.40 24.01
N VAL A 572 -16.45 -18.45 22.91
CA VAL A 572 -16.92 -17.28 22.14
C VAL A 572 -18.24 -16.80 22.75
N SER A 573 -18.35 -15.52 23.09
CA SER A 573 -19.57 -14.95 23.66
C SER A 573 -20.65 -14.67 22.62
N ALA A 574 -21.91 -14.52 23.07
CA ALA A 574 -23.02 -14.15 22.20
C ALA A 574 -22.81 -12.76 21.55
N GLU A 575 -22.21 -11.83 22.29
CA GLU A 575 -21.89 -10.50 21.80
C GLU A 575 -20.79 -10.52 20.72
N GLU A 576 -19.80 -11.39 20.86
CA GLU A 576 -18.76 -11.56 19.84
C GLU A 576 -19.34 -12.13 18.55
N LEU A 577 -20.29 -13.06 18.64
CA LEU A 577 -21.02 -13.59 17.49
C LEU A 577 -21.89 -12.52 16.81
N GLU A 578 -22.65 -11.76 17.60
CA GLU A 578 -23.47 -10.66 17.11
C GLU A 578 -22.62 -9.60 16.40
N HIS A 579 -21.47 -9.24 16.97
CA HIS A 579 -20.54 -8.31 16.37
C HIS A 579 -20.01 -8.81 15.01
N ALA A 580 -19.59 -10.08 14.93
CA ALA A 580 -19.10 -10.67 13.69
C ALA A 580 -20.19 -10.78 12.61
N ARG A 581 -21.43 -11.10 12.98
CA ARG A 581 -22.59 -11.10 12.08
C ARG A 581 -22.88 -9.71 11.51
N LEU A 582 -22.89 -8.69 12.35
CA LEU A 582 -23.13 -7.31 11.92
C LEU A 582 -22.05 -6.80 10.96
N LEU A 583 -20.81 -7.23 11.12
CA LEU A 583 -19.73 -6.94 10.15
C LEU A 583 -20.01 -7.56 8.76
N LEU A 584 -20.54 -8.79 8.72
CA LEU A 584 -20.92 -9.43 7.47
C LEU A 584 -22.15 -8.75 6.82
N GLU A 585 -23.13 -8.36 7.63
CA GLU A 585 -24.29 -7.60 7.15
C GLU A 585 -23.89 -6.24 6.58
N LEU A 586 -22.99 -5.54 7.25
CA LEU A 586 -22.47 -4.26 6.75
C LEU A 586 -21.77 -4.45 5.40
N ALA A 587 -20.91 -5.46 5.28
CA ALA A 587 -20.24 -5.78 4.03
C ALA A 587 -21.23 -6.15 2.91
N ARG A 588 -22.34 -6.84 3.23
CA ARG A 588 -23.44 -7.14 2.29
C ARG A 588 -24.11 -5.86 1.79
N VAL A 589 -24.52 -4.99 2.70
CA VAL A 589 -25.22 -3.73 2.35
C VAL A 589 -24.30 -2.80 1.56
N GLU A 590 -23.02 -2.76 1.87
CA GLU A 590 -22.04 -1.95 1.12
C GLU A 590 -21.84 -2.48 -0.32
N ARG A 591 -21.82 -3.80 -0.53
CA ARG A 591 -21.83 -4.40 -1.88
C ARG A 591 -23.09 -4.04 -2.67
N GLN A 592 -24.26 -4.16 -2.02
CA GLN A 592 -25.55 -3.80 -2.64
C GLN A 592 -25.63 -2.32 -2.98
N LEU A 593 -25.12 -1.43 -2.12
CA LEU A 593 -25.01 0.00 -2.39
C LEU A 593 -24.12 0.30 -3.60
N HIS A 594 -22.99 -0.39 -3.70
CA HIS A 594 -22.11 -0.24 -4.85
C HIS A 594 -22.83 -0.63 -6.16
N THR A 595 -23.57 -1.75 -6.16
CA THR A 595 -24.37 -2.18 -7.31
C THR A 595 -25.50 -1.18 -7.59
N ALA A 596 -26.22 -0.73 -6.57
CA ALA A 596 -27.32 0.23 -6.69
C ALA A 596 -26.86 1.61 -7.21
N GLN A 597 -25.64 2.02 -6.91
CA GLN A 597 -25.02 3.25 -7.48
C GLN A 597 -24.83 3.14 -9.01
N VAL A 598 -24.58 1.93 -9.50
CA VAL A 598 -24.46 1.66 -10.95
C VAL A 598 -25.84 1.65 -11.61
N THR A 599 -26.85 1.04 -10.98
CA THR A 599 -28.21 0.90 -11.52
C THR A 599 -29.11 2.12 -11.24
N ARG A 600 -28.71 2.99 -10.30
CA ARG A 600 -29.46 4.17 -9.81
C ARG A 600 -30.80 3.86 -9.15
N GLU A 601 -31.00 2.64 -8.65
CA GLU A 601 -32.22 2.20 -7.98
C GLU A 601 -31.96 1.82 -6.52
N GLY A 602 -32.90 2.14 -5.62
CA GLY A 602 -32.91 1.67 -4.22
C GLY A 602 -31.81 2.23 -3.31
N ILE A 603 -31.06 3.27 -3.72
CA ILE A 603 -29.92 3.82 -2.97
C ILE A 603 -30.34 4.33 -1.58
N GLY A 604 -31.52 4.95 -1.46
CA GLY A 604 -32.02 5.52 -0.20
C GLY A 604 -32.22 4.47 0.88
N ASP A 605 -32.88 3.37 0.54
CA ASP A 605 -33.18 2.28 1.47
C ASP A 605 -31.91 1.55 1.91
N LEU A 606 -30.97 1.32 0.99
CA LEU A 606 -29.69 0.69 1.30
C LEU A 606 -28.79 1.61 2.14
N ALA A 607 -28.82 2.91 1.91
CA ALA A 607 -28.11 3.88 2.74
C ALA A 607 -28.65 3.93 4.18
N TRP A 608 -29.98 3.84 4.33
CA TRP A 608 -30.62 3.72 5.63
C TRP A 608 -30.26 2.40 6.32
N GLN A 609 -30.33 1.26 5.62
CA GLN A 609 -29.90 -0.04 6.15
C GLN A 609 -28.46 -0.02 6.61
N ARG A 610 -27.54 0.58 5.82
CA ARG A 610 -26.13 0.74 6.22
C ARG A 610 -25.99 1.52 7.52
N GLN A 611 -26.74 2.61 7.67
CA GLN A 611 -26.71 3.42 8.88
C GLN A 611 -27.22 2.63 10.09
N THR A 612 -28.31 1.90 9.95
CA THR A 612 -28.89 1.05 11.01
C THR A 612 -27.91 -0.04 11.47
N VAL A 613 -27.27 -0.74 10.53
CA VAL A 613 -26.26 -1.77 10.86
C VAL A 613 -25.04 -1.15 11.54
N ARG A 614 -24.60 0.03 11.13
CA ARG A 614 -23.49 0.74 11.77
C ARG A 614 -23.82 1.21 13.18
N GLU A 615 -25.04 1.58 13.46
CA GLU A 615 -25.50 1.93 14.80
C GLU A 615 -25.56 0.70 15.71
N ALA A 616 -26.12 -0.40 15.22
CA ALA A 616 -26.12 -1.67 15.92
C ALA A 616 -24.69 -2.15 16.24
N LEU A 617 -23.79 -2.04 15.27
CA LEU A 617 -22.39 -2.41 15.44
C LEU A 617 -21.72 -1.57 16.55
N ARG A 618 -21.96 -0.26 16.58
CA ARG A 618 -21.45 0.62 17.66
C ARG A 618 -21.97 0.20 19.05
N HIS A 619 -23.25 -0.15 19.14
CA HIS A 619 -23.84 -0.61 20.41
C HIS A 619 -23.25 -1.93 20.88
N VAL A 620 -23.03 -2.89 19.98
CA VAL A 620 -22.41 -4.18 20.34
C VAL A 620 -20.94 -4.00 20.69
N THR A 621 -20.22 -3.19 19.94
CA THR A 621 -18.80 -2.87 20.26
C THR A 621 -18.69 -2.23 21.64
N ALA A 622 -19.57 -1.28 21.97
CA ALA A 622 -19.58 -0.65 23.29
C ALA A 622 -19.88 -1.64 24.45
N ARG A 623 -20.72 -2.66 24.20
CA ARG A 623 -20.97 -3.75 25.17
C ARG A 623 -19.73 -4.65 25.33
N LEU A 624 -19.05 -4.97 24.25
CA LEU A 624 -17.82 -5.76 24.28
C LEU A 624 -16.64 -5.04 24.96
N GLU A 625 -16.67 -3.70 24.98
CA GLU A 625 -15.67 -2.86 25.63
C GLU A 625 -15.97 -2.58 27.09
N GLN A 626 -17.18 -2.89 27.60
CA GLN A 626 -17.50 -2.77 29.03
C GLN A 626 -16.85 -3.94 29.80
N PRO A 627 -16.09 -3.68 30.87
CA PRO A 627 -15.56 -4.75 31.70
C PRO A 627 -16.70 -5.49 32.42
N LEU A 628 -16.65 -6.82 32.41
CA LEU A 628 -17.49 -7.70 33.24
C LEU A 628 -17.18 -7.49 34.72
#